data_8e51064ff3894920dcad6117abd75c62
#
_entry.id   8e51064ff3894920dcad6117abd75c62
#
_cell.length_a   1.000
_cell.length_b   1.000
_cell.length_c   1.000
_cell.angle_alpha   90.00
_cell.angle_beta   90.00
_cell.angle_gamma   90.00
#
_symmetry.space_group_name_H-M   'P 1'
#
loop_
_entity.id
_entity.type
_entity.pdbx_description
1 polymer ?
#
loop_
_entity_poly.entity_id
_entity_poly.type
_entity_poly.pdbx_seq_one_letter_code
_entity_poly.pdbx_strand_id
1 'polypeptide(L)'
;MTATMKAFVMHGIGEVGIIDKPIPRPSPNDAILRTTAALICTSDTHTVAGAIGPRTDRTLGHEAVGVIHELGQAVAATGMFRIGQRVAVNAITPCYACDNCQRGYSSQCGGMLGGWKFTNTKDGSMAEYFHVNDAIANLAPIPDGLSDEQAAYCCDMLSTGFVAAEFGNIPIGGSVAVFGVGPIGMMAIVGARLRGAGLVIGVESRPDRTSMARKFGADLVVDFTKEDPVEAIRKATGGAGVDTAIEALGSPTTFAACVSATRPGGTISNIGYHGDGDTVPIPRLDWGVGMSDKTIRTALCPGGSERMGRLMRLIRNGRVDPLAMTTHRFKFADIKCAFTMMQTKEDGMIKPLITFG
;
A
#
# COMPACT_ATOMS: atom_id res chain seq x y z
N MET A 1 -23.31 15.47 26.26
CA MET A 1 -23.40 14.84 24.93
C MET A 1 -21.98 14.49 24.49
N THR A 2 -21.74 13.27 24.03
CA THR A 2 -20.42 12.89 23.48
C THR A 2 -20.24 13.64 22.16
N ALA A 3 -19.08 14.28 21.98
CA ALA A 3 -18.75 14.97 20.73
C ALA A 3 -18.76 13.96 19.55
N THR A 4 -19.31 14.37 18.42
CA THR A 4 -19.43 13.54 17.20
C THR A 4 -18.50 14.05 16.12
N MET A 5 -18.22 13.18 15.16
CA MET A 5 -17.42 13.42 13.95
C MET A 5 -18.13 12.85 12.74
N LYS A 6 -17.83 13.36 11.56
CA LYS A 6 -18.22 12.73 10.30
C LYS A 6 -17.26 11.60 9.95
N ALA A 7 -17.80 10.46 9.50
CA ALA A 7 -17.02 9.30 9.08
C ALA A 7 -17.60 8.72 7.79
N PHE A 8 -16.73 8.35 6.85
CA PHE A 8 -17.11 7.64 5.63
C PHE A 8 -17.08 6.14 5.91
N VAL A 9 -18.23 5.50 5.79
CA VAL A 9 -18.43 4.13 6.24
C VAL A 9 -18.94 3.21 5.13
N MET A 10 -18.71 1.92 5.31
CA MET A 10 -19.40 0.84 4.65
C MET A 10 -20.62 0.47 5.49
N HIS A 11 -21.82 0.68 4.97
CA HIS A 11 -23.09 0.28 5.62
C HIS A 11 -23.34 -1.22 5.47
N GLY A 12 -22.96 -1.75 4.32
CA GLY A 12 -23.08 -3.14 3.91
C GLY A 12 -22.30 -3.39 2.63
N ILE A 13 -22.32 -4.60 2.10
CA ILE A 13 -21.66 -4.92 0.82
C ILE A 13 -22.27 -4.05 -0.28
N GLY A 14 -21.42 -3.30 -0.98
CA GLY A 14 -21.82 -2.38 -2.06
C GLY A 14 -22.33 -1.01 -1.60
N GLU A 15 -22.52 -0.78 -0.30
CA GLU A 15 -23.14 0.44 0.21
C GLU A 15 -22.15 1.28 1.05
N VAL A 16 -22.01 2.56 0.69
CA VAL A 16 -21.14 3.51 1.40
C VAL A 16 -21.82 4.85 1.63
N GLY A 17 -21.49 5.52 2.71
CA GLY A 17 -22.03 6.84 3.05
C GLY A 17 -21.24 7.56 4.13
N ILE A 18 -21.62 8.81 4.38
CA ILE A 18 -21.08 9.60 5.50
C ILE A 18 -22.13 9.58 6.62
N ILE A 19 -21.70 9.25 7.83
CA ILE A 19 -22.53 9.29 9.04
C ILE A 19 -21.85 10.05 10.18
N ASP A 20 -22.64 10.41 11.17
CA ASP A 20 -22.13 10.91 12.44
C ASP A 20 -21.76 9.73 13.34
N LYS A 21 -20.53 9.74 13.88
CA LYS A 21 -20.02 8.77 14.86
C LYS A 21 -19.47 9.48 16.07
N PRO A 22 -19.46 8.85 17.25
CA PRO A 22 -18.71 9.39 18.38
C PRO A 22 -17.23 9.55 18.06
N ILE A 23 -16.60 10.64 18.48
CA ILE A 23 -15.13 10.75 18.44
C ILE A 23 -14.56 9.65 19.34
N PRO A 24 -13.64 8.80 18.83
CA PRO A 24 -13.05 7.72 19.62
C PRO A 24 -12.21 8.27 20.78
N ARG A 25 -11.99 7.47 21.82
CA ARG A 25 -11.10 7.78 22.94
C ARG A 25 -9.91 6.83 22.95
N PRO A 26 -8.71 7.29 23.33
CA PRO A 26 -7.54 6.43 23.35
C PRO A 26 -7.53 5.54 24.61
N SER A 27 -7.12 4.29 24.46
CA SER A 27 -6.63 3.48 25.57
C SER A 27 -5.25 3.99 26.05
N PRO A 28 -4.71 3.52 27.16
CA PRO A 28 -3.47 4.10 27.71
C PRO A 28 -2.29 4.17 26.72
N ASN A 29 -2.17 3.20 25.80
CA ASN A 29 -1.08 3.11 24.82
C ASN A 29 -1.42 3.67 23.43
N ASP A 30 -2.60 4.26 23.26
CA ASP A 30 -3.14 4.63 21.96
C ASP A 30 -3.13 6.16 21.78
N ALA A 31 -3.52 6.61 20.59
CA ALA A 31 -3.72 8.03 20.30
C ALA A 31 -4.96 8.22 19.41
N ILE A 32 -5.53 9.43 19.47
CA ILE A 32 -6.53 9.90 18.52
C ILE A 32 -5.90 11.01 17.68
N LEU A 33 -6.04 10.88 16.38
CA LEU A 33 -5.58 11.89 15.43
C LEU A 33 -6.78 12.61 14.82
N ARG A 34 -6.66 13.92 14.63
CA ARG A 34 -7.51 14.69 13.72
C ARG A 34 -6.91 14.59 12.32
N THR A 35 -7.68 14.07 11.39
CA THR A 35 -7.24 13.82 10.01
C THR A 35 -6.98 15.13 9.28
N THR A 36 -5.91 15.20 8.51
CA THR A 36 -5.58 16.36 7.64
C THR A 36 -5.56 15.98 6.18
N ALA A 37 -5.10 14.77 5.85
CA ALA A 37 -5.14 14.23 4.50
C ALA A 37 -5.31 12.70 4.53
N ALA A 38 -6.01 12.16 3.54
CA ALA A 38 -6.17 10.72 3.34
C ALA A 38 -6.16 10.38 1.84
N LEU A 39 -5.86 9.12 1.53
CA LEU A 39 -5.93 8.57 0.18
C LEU A 39 -6.96 7.44 0.15
N ILE A 40 -7.64 7.26 -0.99
CA ILE A 40 -8.50 6.09 -1.20
C ILE A 40 -7.69 5.03 -1.95
N CYS A 41 -7.68 3.81 -1.42
CA CYS A 41 -7.02 2.66 -2.03
C CYS A 41 -8.00 1.81 -2.86
N THR A 42 -7.47 1.07 -3.83
CA THR A 42 -8.26 0.04 -4.53
C THR A 42 -8.73 -1.04 -3.56
N SER A 43 -7.96 -1.36 -2.51
CA SER A 43 -8.38 -2.30 -1.47
C SER A 43 -9.61 -1.84 -0.69
N ASP A 44 -9.86 -0.53 -0.55
CA ASP A 44 -11.12 -0.03 0.05
C ASP A 44 -12.31 -0.40 -0.84
N THR A 45 -12.15 -0.37 -2.17
CA THR A 45 -13.22 -0.78 -3.10
C THR A 45 -13.46 -2.29 -3.06
N HIS A 46 -12.41 -3.11 -2.93
CA HIS A 46 -12.53 -4.56 -2.71
C HIS A 46 -13.19 -4.88 -1.36
N THR A 47 -12.87 -4.13 -0.33
CA THR A 47 -13.50 -4.24 1.00
C THR A 47 -15.01 -4.04 0.90
N VAL A 48 -15.44 -2.97 0.23
CA VAL A 48 -16.88 -2.69 0.03
C VAL A 48 -17.54 -3.73 -0.87
N ALA A 49 -16.80 -4.31 -1.82
CA ALA A 49 -17.27 -5.43 -2.65
C ALA A 49 -17.38 -6.77 -1.88
N GLY A 50 -16.97 -6.83 -0.60
CA GLY A 50 -17.13 -8.00 0.25
C GLY A 50 -15.87 -8.80 0.56
N ALA A 51 -14.67 -8.32 0.18
CA ALA A 51 -13.39 -9.03 0.37
C ALA A 51 -13.09 -9.43 1.83
N ILE A 52 -13.63 -8.68 2.81
CA ILE A 52 -13.48 -9.00 4.25
C ILE A 52 -14.81 -9.44 4.89
N GLY A 53 -15.80 -9.78 4.07
CA GLY A 53 -17.16 -10.08 4.51
C GLY A 53 -17.95 -8.82 4.91
N PRO A 54 -19.23 -9.01 5.29
CA PRO A 54 -20.10 -7.89 5.62
C PRO A 54 -19.61 -7.14 6.87
N ARG A 55 -19.74 -5.82 6.84
CA ARG A 55 -19.50 -4.92 7.97
C ARG A 55 -20.64 -3.90 8.00
N THR A 56 -21.09 -3.52 9.19
CA THR A 56 -22.12 -2.51 9.37
C THR A 56 -21.50 -1.25 9.95
N ASP A 57 -21.70 -0.11 9.27
CA ASP A 57 -21.22 1.21 9.66
C ASP A 57 -19.72 1.25 10.05
N ARG A 58 -18.94 0.40 9.37
CA ARG A 58 -17.50 0.34 9.55
C ARG A 58 -16.82 1.48 8.79
N THR A 59 -16.10 2.35 9.50
CA THR A 59 -15.30 3.40 8.86
C THR A 59 -14.23 2.79 7.95
N LEU A 60 -14.16 3.28 6.72
CA LEU A 60 -13.20 2.84 5.70
C LEU A 60 -11.86 3.56 5.86
N GLY A 61 -10.87 3.11 5.09
CA GLY A 61 -9.57 3.74 4.91
C GLY A 61 -8.49 3.30 5.86
N HIS A 62 -7.26 3.33 5.33
CA HIS A 62 -6.04 2.93 6.03
C HIS A 62 -4.82 3.79 5.63
N GLU A 63 -5.04 4.82 4.82
CA GLU A 63 -3.99 5.72 4.33
C GLU A 63 -4.32 7.15 4.76
N ALA A 64 -3.97 7.54 5.99
CA ALA A 64 -4.20 8.88 6.48
C ALA A 64 -3.07 9.40 7.36
N VAL A 65 -2.95 10.71 7.35
CA VAL A 65 -2.08 11.50 8.23
C VAL A 65 -2.93 12.51 8.99
N GLY A 66 -2.41 12.98 10.08
CA GLY A 66 -3.14 13.96 10.89
C GLY A 66 -2.29 14.63 11.95
N VAL A 67 -2.97 15.39 12.78
CA VAL A 67 -2.40 15.99 13.99
C VAL A 67 -2.90 15.26 15.22
N ILE A 68 -2.03 15.05 16.20
CA ILE A 68 -2.39 14.42 17.47
C ILE A 68 -3.43 15.26 18.19
N HIS A 69 -4.61 14.67 18.39
CA HIS A 69 -5.73 15.29 19.11
C HIS A 69 -5.75 14.90 20.59
N GLU A 70 -5.54 13.62 20.88
CA GLU A 70 -5.53 13.08 22.24
C GLU A 70 -4.50 11.95 22.35
N LEU A 71 -3.80 11.86 23.48
CA LEU A 71 -2.83 10.80 23.79
C LEU A 71 -3.33 9.98 24.97
N GLY A 72 -3.21 8.67 24.90
CA GLY A 72 -3.38 7.81 26.05
C GLY A 72 -2.35 8.09 27.13
N GLN A 73 -2.72 7.82 28.39
CA GLN A 73 -1.93 8.21 29.55
C GLN A 73 -0.47 7.68 29.51
N ALA A 74 -0.28 6.44 29.07
CA ALA A 74 1.06 5.85 28.99
C ALA A 74 1.90 6.50 27.87
N VAL A 75 1.29 6.86 26.75
CA VAL A 75 1.98 7.58 25.66
C VAL A 75 2.36 8.99 26.12
N ALA A 76 1.43 9.72 26.74
CA ALA A 76 1.67 11.07 27.22
C ALA A 76 2.81 11.11 28.25
N ALA A 77 2.89 10.12 29.13
CA ALA A 77 3.94 10.01 30.16
C ALA A 77 5.36 9.86 29.59
N THR A 78 5.50 9.40 28.33
CA THR A 78 6.83 9.27 27.70
C THR A 78 7.44 10.60 27.27
N GLY A 79 6.62 11.64 27.06
CA GLY A 79 7.06 12.91 26.48
C GLY A 79 7.50 12.84 25.02
N MET A 80 7.36 11.69 24.34
CA MET A 80 7.79 11.52 22.95
C MET A 80 6.93 12.28 21.95
N PHE A 81 5.67 12.51 22.28
CA PHE A 81 4.69 13.16 21.41
C PHE A 81 3.98 14.30 22.14
N ARG A 82 3.47 15.26 21.38
CA ARG A 82 2.67 16.37 21.90
C ARG A 82 1.37 16.57 21.10
N ILE A 83 0.34 17.06 21.75
CA ILE A 83 -0.91 17.47 21.10
C ILE A 83 -0.60 18.51 20.01
N GLY A 84 -1.27 18.41 18.87
CA GLY A 84 -1.04 19.28 17.72
C GLY A 84 0.17 18.89 16.85
N GLN A 85 0.95 17.87 17.22
CA GLN A 85 2.06 17.37 16.40
C GLN A 85 1.54 16.66 15.16
N ARG A 86 2.11 16.97 13.98
CA ARG A 86 1.81 16.30 12.72
C ARG A 86 2.48 14.93 12.66
N VAL A 87 1.70 13.90 12.34
CA VAL A 87 2.17 12.51 12.30
C VAL A 87 1.56 11.75 11.13
N ALA A 88 2.31 10.80 10.61
CA ALA A 88 1.85 9.80 9.66
C ALA A 88 1.70 8.45 10.34
N VAL A 89 0.76 7.63 9.85
CA VAL A 89 0.48 6.29 10.38
C VAL A 89 0.45 5.29 9.23
N ASN A 90 1.16 4.18 9.39
CA ASN A 90 1.15 3.13 8.37
C ASN A 90 -0.21 2.41 8.34
N ALA A 91 -0.60 1.89 7.17
CA ALA A 91 -1.78 1.05 6.99
C ALA A 91 -1.77 -0.18 7.91
N ILE A 92 -0.57 -0.65 8.25
CA ILE A 92 -0.32 -1.77 9.14
C ILE A 92 0.16 -1.23 10.49
N THR A 93 -0.59 -1.52 11.56
CA THR A 93 -0.31 -1.00 12.91
C THR A 93 -0.01 -2.13 13.90
N PRO A 94 1.22 -2.69 13.87
CA PRO A 94 1.63 -3.78 14.75
C PRO A 94 1.82 -3.33 16.19
N CYS A 95 1.76 -4.29 17.14
CA CYS A 95 2.05 -4.03 18.55
C CYS A 95 3.54 -4.07 18.89
N TYR A 96 4.38 -4.65 18.03
CA TYR A 96 5.82 -4.94 18.25
C TYR A 96 6.16 -5.78 19.50
N ALA A 97 5.16 -6.34 20.17
CA ALA A 97 5.33 -7.11 21.40
C ALA A 97 5.00 -8.61 21.26
N CYS A 98 4.16 -9.00 20.29
CA CYS A 98 3.82 -10.41 20.07
C CYS A 98 4.93 -11.17 19.33
N ASP A 99 4.90 -12.50 19.38
CA ASP A 99 5.89 -13.38 18.77
C ASP A 99 6.17 -13.07 17.30
N ASN A 100 5.13 -12.86 16.49
CA ASN A 100 5.31 -12.55 15.08
C ASN A 100 6.06 -11.23 14.88
N CYS A 101 5.73 -10.21 15.67
CA CYS A 101 6.43 -8.92 15.62
C CYS A 101 7.90 -9.06 16.05
N GLN A 102 8.17 -9.80 17.12
CA GLN A 102 9.54 -10.02 17.62
C GLN A 102 10.41 -10.84 16.66
N ARG A 103 9.78 -11.72 15.86
CA ARG A 103 10.45 -12.45 14.76
C ARG A 103 10.64 -11.62 13.49
N GLY A 104 10.22 -10.34 13.46
CA GLY A 104 10.35 -9.46 12.30
C GLY A 104 9.15 -9.48 11.33
N TYR A 105 8.09 -10.21 11.65
CA TYR A 105 6.87 -10.30 10.83
C TYR A 105 5.79 -9.36 11.35
N SER A 106 6.08 -8.06 11.41
CA SER A 106 5.17 -7.05 11.99
C SER A 106 3.81 -6.96 11.28
N SER A 107 3.75 -7.23 9.98
CA SER A 107 2.51 -7.31 9.22
C SER A 107 1.60 -8.47 9.64
N GLN A 108 2.16 -9.50 10.28
CA GLN A 108 1.45 -10.67 10.80
C GLN A 108 1.20 -10.55 12.33
N CYS A 109 1.13 -9.34 12.85
CA CYS A 109 0.92 -9.05 14.27
C CYS A 109 -0.33 -9.77 14.81
N GLY A 110 -0.14 -10.67 15.80
CA GLY A 110 -1.23 -11.44 16.41
C GLY A 110 -1.79 -12.58 15.55
N GLY A 111 -1.30 -12.78 14.34
CA GLY A 111 -1.74 -13.84 13.43
C GLY A 111 -1.66 -13.42 11.95
N MET A 112 -2.15 -14.28 11.06
CA MET A 112 -2.14 -14.03 9.61
C MET A 112 -2.88 -12.72 9.30
N LEU A 113 -2.18 -11.78 8.62
CA LEU A 113 -2.67 -10.45 8.25
C LEU A 113 -3.11 -9.56 9.43
N GLY A 114 -2.87 -9.97 10.67
CA GLY A 114 -3.40 -9.28 11.86
C GLY A 114 -2.79 -7.90 12.14
N GLY A 115 -1.74 -7.49 11.42
CA GLY A 115 -1.24 -6.12 11.40
C GLY A 115 -2.17 -5.15 10.66
N TRP A 116 -2.99 -5.65 9.75
CA TRP A 116 -4.03 -4.88 9.06
C TRP A 116 -5.26 -4.75 9.93
N LYS A 117 -5.30 -3.69 10.74
CA LYS A 117 -6.37 -3.45 11.72
C LYS A 117 -7.42 -2.46 11.20
N PHE A 118 -7.00 -1.40 10.49
CA PHE A 118 -7.92 -0.39 9.95
C PHE A 118 -8.96 -1.01 9.02
N THR A 119 -10.22 -0.63 9.19
CA THR A 119 -11.40 -1.15 8.49
C THR A 119 -11.68 -2.63 8.78
N ASN A 120 -10.66 -3.46 9.00
CA ASN A 120 -10.80 -4.90 9.22
C ASN A 120 -11.30 -5.21 10.65
N THR A 121 -10.50 -4.95 11.68
CA THR A 121 -10.84 -5.26 13.09
C THR A 121 -11.30 -4.05 13.90
N LYS A 122 -10.97 -2.84 13.45
CA LYS A 122 -11.41 -1.56 14.02
C LYS A 122 -11.82 -0.59 12.92
N ASP A 123 -12.38 0.55 13.30
CA ASP A 123 -12.67 1.64 12.36
C ASP A 123 -11.41 2.11 11.62
N GLY A 124 -11.59 2.48 10.35
CA GLY A 124 -10.56 3.01 9.49
C GLY A 124 -10.30 4.51 9.71
N SER A 125 -9.58 5.11 8.78
CA SER A 125 -9.07 6.47 8.88
C SER A 125 -9.78 7.51 8.00
N MET A 126 -10.80 7.12 7.23
CA MET A 126 -11.62 8.06 6.44
C MET A 126 -12.70 8.71 7.31
N ALA A 127 -12.28 9.45 8.33
CA ALA A 127 -13.10 10.19 9.25
C ALA A 127 -12.36 11.44 9.72
N GLU A 128 -13.08 12.42 10.30
CA GLU A 128 -12.47 13.63 10.86
C GLU A 128 -11.47 13.33 11.99
N TYR A 129 -11.71 12.23 12.72
CA TYR A 129 -10.79 11.69 13.73
C TYR A 129 -10.67 10.19 13.57
N PHE A 130 -9.48 9.64 13.85
CA PHE A 130 -9.26 8.20 13.84
C PHE A 130 -8.34 7.75 14.98
N HIS A 131 -8.53 6.51 15.40
CA HIS A 131 -7.82 5.88 16.48
C HIS A 131 -6.58 5.14 15.99
N VAL A 132 -5.44 5.34 16.66
CA VAL A 132 -4.19 4.63 16.42
C VAL A 132 -3.82 3.83 17.67
N ASN A 133 -3.78 2.50 17.53
CA ASN A 133 -3.31 1.61 18.58
C ASN A 133 -1.78 1.64 18.69
N ASP A 134 -1.25 1.30 19.89
CA ASP A 134 0.19 1.19 20.13
C ASP A 134 0.96 2.40 19.56
N ALA A 135 0.55 3.60 19.97
CA ALA A 135 0.93 4.88 19.37
C ALA A 135 2.44 5.10 19.30
N ILE A 136 3.20 4.67 20.32
CA ILE A 136 4.67 4.80 20.34
C ILE A 136 5.30 4.04 19.16
N ALA A 137 4.76 2.89 18.83
CA ALA A 137 5.25 2.06 17.73
C ALA A 137 4.79 2.54 16.35
N ASN A 138 3.66 3.24 16.26
CA ASN A 138 2.95 3.48 15.00
C ASN A 138 2.85 4.95 14.58
N LEU A 139 3.09 5.92 15.46
CA LEU A 139 3.13 7.33 15.10
C LEU A 139 4.52 7.72 14.58
N ALA A 140 4.58 8.24 13.37
CA ALA A 140 5.81 8.77 12.79
C ALA A 140 5.69 10.30 12.62
N PRO A 141 6.49 11.11 13.34
CA PRO A 141 6.48 12.55 13.15
C PRO A 141 6.77 12.94 11.70
N ILE A 142 5.94 13.80 11.13
CA ILE A 142 6.17 14.34 9.79
C ILE A 142 7.23 15.43 9.89
N PRO A 143 8.37 15.29 9.19
CA PRO A 143 9.45 16.25 9.29
C PRO A 143 9.06 17.59 8.64
N ASP A 144 9.69 18.67 9.11
CA ASP A 144 9.54 19.99 8.51
C ASP A 144 9.96 19.94 7.03
N GLY A 145 9.24 20.71 6.20
CA GLY A 145 9.43 20.77 4.77
C GLY A 145 8.72 19.66 3.99
N LEU A 146 8.06 18.70 4.67
CA LEU A 146 7.20 17.70 4.04
C LEU A 146 5.73 18.05 4.28
N SER A 147 4.92 18.03 3.22
CA SER A 147 3.48 18.25 3.34
C SER A 147 2.76 16.99 3.87
N ASP A 148 1.57 17.17 4.45
CA ASP A 148 0.70 16.06 4.87
C ASP A 148 0.32 15.19 3.66
N GLU A 149 0.05 15.81 2.52
CA GLU A 149 -0.27 15.12 1.29
C GLU A 149 0.87 14.20 0.81
N GLN A 150 2.13 14.67 0.87
CA GLN A 150 3.28 13.83 0.56
C GLN A 150 3.45 12.69 1.56
N ALA A 151 3.28 12.99 2.85
CA ALA A 151 3.42 11.98 3.91
C ALA A 151 2.35 10.88 3.84
N ALA A 152 1.13 11.20 3.38
CA ALA A 152 0.05 10.23 3.20
C ALA A 152 0.44 9.06 2.27
N TYR A 153 1.25 9.32 1.25
CA TYR A 153 1.74 8.27 0.36
C TYR A 153 2.69 7.26 1.03
N CYS A 154 3.29 7.62 2.17
CA CYS A 154 4.11 6.69 2.93
C CYS A 154 3.27 5.64 3.67
N CYS A 155 1.97 5.93 3.94
CA CYS A 155 1.11 5.09 4.77
C CYS A 155 0.95 3.68 4.19
N ASP A 156 0.74 3.57 2.88
CA ASP A 156 0.64 2.29 2.18
C ASP A 156 1.48 2.25 0.91
N MET A 157 1.28 3.18 -0.04
CA MET A 157 1.83 3.10 -1.40
C MET A 157 3.34 2.87 -1.43
N LEU A 158 4.12 3.72 -0.75
CA LEU A 158 5.57 3.55 -0.69
C LEU A 158 5.94 2.32 0.14
N SER A 159 5.27 2.09 1.27
CA SER A 159 5.59 0.97 2.15
C SER A 159 5.41 -0.37 1.44
N THR A 160 4.28 -0.55 0.74
CA THR A 160 3.94 -1.77 0.01
C THR A 160 4.77 -1.93 -1.27
N GLY A 161 4.89 -0.88 -2.08
CA GLY A 161 5.70 -0.94 -3.30
C GLY A 161 7.18 -1.21 -3.02
N PHE A 162 7.72 -0.60 -1.98
CA PHE A 162 9.14 -0.79 -1.64
C PHE A 162 9.43 -2.15 -1.00
N VAL A 163 8.50 -2.71 -0.19
CA VAL A 163 8.70 -4.08 0.32
C VAL A 163 8.68 -5.10 -0.81
N ALA A 164 7.96 -4.86 -1.91
CA ALA A 164 8.03 -5.70 -3.09
C ALA A 164 9.45 -5.78 -3.66
N ALA A 165 10.11 -4.62 -3.80
CA ALA A 165 11.49 -4.55 -4.26
C ALA A 165 12.49 -5.11 -3.22
N GLU A 166 12.24 -4.89 -1.91
CA GLU A 166 13.07 -5.46 -0.84
C GLU A 166 13.02 -6.99 -0.84
N PHE A 167 11.84 -7.58 -1.01
CA PHE A 167 11.65 -9.03 -1.04
C PHE A 167 12.02 -9.66 -2.38
N GLY A 168 12.10 -8.84 -3.43
CA GLY A 168 12.58 -9.26 -4.74
C GLY A 168 14.06 -9.64 -4.78
N ASN A 169 14.83 -9.32 -3.72
CA ASN A 169 16.27 -9.61 -3.66
C ASN A 169 17.03 -9.16 -4.93
N ILE A 170 16.73 -7.95 -5.40
CA ILE A 170 17.21 -7.40 -6.66
C ILE A 170 18.74 -7.23 -6.63
N PRO A 171 19.51 -7.90 -7.50
CA PRO A 171 20.94 -7.68 -7.60
C PRO A 171 21.23 -6.32 -8.26
N ILE A 172 22.36 -5.69 -7.90
CA ILE A 172 22.80 -4.45 -8.56
C ILE A 172 23.02 -4.75 -10.05
N GLY A 173 22.40 -3.93 -10.92
CA GLY A 173 22.42 -4.12 -12.37
C GLY A 173 21.44 -5.18 -12.88
N GLY A 174 20.69 -5.85 -11.98
CA GLY A 174 19.74 -6.89 -12.33
C GLY A 174 18.47 -6.38 -13.02
N SER A 175 17.71 -7.30 -13.56
CA SER A 175 16.47 -7.06 -14.32
C SER A 175 15.22 -7.32 -13.46
N VAL A 176 14.23 -6.43 -13.58
CA VAL A 176 12.97 -6.51 -12.83
C VAL A 176 11.78 -6.36 -13.76
N ALA A 177 10.78 -7.22 -13.62
CA ALA A 177 9.46 -7.04 -14.25
C ALA A 177 8.41 -6.78 -13.16
N VAL A 178 7.52 -5.79 -13.38
CA VAL A 178 6.43 -5.44 -12.47
C VAL A 178 5.11 -5.64 -13.19
N PHE A 179 4.33 -6.62 -12.74
CA PHE A 179 3.01 -6.93 -13.27
C PHE A 179 1.94 -6.20 -12.45
N GLY A 180 1.13 -5.39 -13.14
CA GLY A 180 0.14 -4.51 -12.50
C GLY A 180 0.75 -3.18 -12.07
N VAL A 181 0.87 -2.22 -13.00
CA VAL A 181 1.46 -0.91 -12.74
C VAL A 181 0.39 0.10 -12.30
N GLY A 182 -0.37 -0.27 -11.26
CA GLY A 182 -1.16 0.65 -10.45
C GLY A 182 -0.27 1.43 -9.46
N PRO A 183 -0.84 2.20 -8.51
CA PRO A 183 -0.05 3.00 -7.55
C PRO A 183 1.03 2.20 -6.81
N ILE A 184 0.72 0.98 -6.38
CA ILE A 184 1.67 0.07 -5.72
C ILE A 184 2.78 -0.36 -6.69
N GLY A 185 2.41 -0.78 -7.91
CA GLY A 185 3.38 -1.19 -8.93
C GLY A 185 4.30 -0.04 -9.36
N MET A 186 3.80 1.19 -9.43
CA MET A 186 4.62 2.38 -9.67
C MET A 186 5.67 2.57 -8.56
N MET A 187 5.28 2.40 -7.30
CA MET A 187 6.23 2.47 -6.18
C MET A 187 7.17 1.27 -6.14
N ALA A 188 6.76 0.10 -6.62
CA ALA A 188 7.65 -1.04 -6.81
C ALA A 188 8.72 -0.76 -7.89
N ILE A 189 8.38 -0.08 -8.98
CA ILE A 189 9.34 0.41 -10.01
C ILE A 189 10.38 1.35 -9.35
N VAL A 190 9.91 2.36 -8.59
CA VAL A 190 10.82 3.26 -7.86
C VAL A 190 11.70 2.49 -6.89
N GLY A 191 11.11 1.57 -6.11
CA GLY A 191 11.84 0.73 -5.17
C GLY A 191 12.92 -0.11 -5.86
N ALA A 192 12.61 -0.72 -7.02
CA ALA A 192 13.56 -1.48 -7.82
C ALA A 192 14.73 -0.60 -8.29
N ARG A 193 14.47 0.60 -8.78
CA ARG A 193 15.51 1.57 -9.16
C ARG A 193 16.41 1.94 -7.99
N LEU A 194 15.82 2.29 -6.86
CA LEU A 194 16.59 2.66 -5.66
C LEU A 194 17.44 1.50 -5.11
N ARG A 195 17.07 0.26 -5.42
CA ARG A 195 17.84 -0.94 -5.09
C ARG A 195 18.89 -1.33 -6.14
N GLY A 196 19.01 -0.54 -7.21
CA GLY A 196 20.06 -0.72 -8.21
C GLY A 196 19.69 -1.60 -9.39
N ALA A 197 18.40 -1.79 -9.69
CA ALA A 197 17.99 -2.49 -10.91
C ALA A 197 18.55 -1.80 -12.17
N GLY A 198 19.19 -2.57 -13.04
CA GLY A 198 19.73 -2.12 -14.33
C GLY A 198 18.67 -2.03 -15.42
N LEU A 199 17.66 -2.92 -15.37
CA LEU A 199 16.54 -2.94 -16.29
C LEU A 199 15.24 -3.09 -15.50
N VAL A 200 14.26 -2.19 -15.72
CA VAL A 200 12.93 -2.25 -15.10
C VAL A 200 11.86 -2.25 -16.18
N ILE A 201 11.06 -3.30 -16.21
CA ILE A 201 9.98 -3.53 -17.17
C ILE A 201 8.65 -3.46 -16.44
N GLY A 202 7.75 -2.56 -16.86
CA GLY A 202 6.36 -2.54 -16.40
C GLY A 202 5.46 -3.34 -17.34
N VAL A 203 4.45 -4.03 -16.82
CA VAL A 203 3.39 -4.70 -17.62
C VAL A 203 2.07 -3.98 -17.34
N GLU A 204 1.58 -3.20 -18.30
CA GLU A 204 0.39 -2.34 -18.17
C GLU A 204 -0.16 -1.97 -19.55
N SER A 205 -1.47 -1.84 -19.68
CA SER A 205 -2.13 -1.49 -20.95
C SER A 205 -2.72 -0.07 -20.97
N ARG A 206 -2.99 0.51 -19.82
CA ARG A 206 -3.60 1.85 -19.76
C ARG A 206 -2.58 2.94 -20.09
N PRO A 207 -2.87 3.84 -21.06
CA PRO A 207 -1.91 4.85 -21.51
C PRO A 207 -1.45 5.82 -20.40
N ASP A 208 -2.38 6.23 -19.51
CA ASP A 208 -2.11 7.09 -18.35
C ASP A 208 -1.09 6.44 -17.41
N ARG A 209 -1.28 5.16 -17.08
CA ARG A 209 -0.39 4.38 -16.21
C ARG A 209 0.93 4.05 -16.90
N THR A 210 0.91 3.75 -18.19
CA THR A 210 2.12 3.53 -19.00
C THR A 210 3.03 4.76 -18.99
N SER A 211 2.45 5.94 -19.19
CA SER A 211 3.19 7.20 -19.13
C SER A 211 3.79 7.43 -17.73
N MET A 212 3.01 7.18 -16.69
CA MET A 212 3.45 7.34 -15.30
C MET A 212 4.53 6.31 -14.92
N ALA A 213 4.42 5.04 -15.38
CA ALA A 213 5.45 4.02 -15.17
C ALA A 213 6.82 4.48 -15.69
N ARG A 214 6.87 5.05 -16.89
CA ARG A 214 8.11 5.60 -17.46
C ARG A 214 8.64 6.78 -16.63
N LYS A 215 7.77 7.66 -16.18
CA LYS A 215 8.13 8.78 -15.29
C LYS A 215 8.77 8.29 -13.97
N PHE A 216 8.28 7.18 -13.44
CA PHE A 216 8.82 6.56 -12.22
C PHE A 216 10.02 5.63 -12.46
N GLY A 217 10.47 5.48 -13.70
CA GLY A 217 11.74 4.82 -14.00
C GLY A 217 11.62 3.45 -14.67
N ALA A 218 10.47 3.08 -15.24
CA ALA A 218 10.42 1.92 -16.14
C ALA A 218 11.17 2.22 -17.44
N ASP A 219 12.10 1.36 -17.84
CA ASP A 219 12.82 1.46 -19.12
C ASP A 219 11.93 1.01 -20.28
N LEU A 220 11.13 -0.04 -20.02
CA LEU A 220 10.20 -0.62 -20.97
C LEU A 220 8.84 -0.77 -20.30
N VAL A 221 7.77 -0.54 -21.05
CA VAL A 221 6.41 -0.91 -20.63
C VAL A 221 5.81 -1.77 -21.73
N VAL A 222 5.43 -2.99 -21.35
CA VAL A 222 4.79 -3.99 -22.22
C VAL A 222 3.29 -3.83 -22.10
N ASP A 223 2.63 -3.60 -23.23
CA ASP A 223 1.17 -3.58 -23.34
C ASP A 223 0.65 -5.01 -23.57
N PHE A 224 0.15 -5.62 -22.50
CA PHE A 224 -0.33 -7.00 -22.53
C PHE A 224 -1.56 -7.23 -23.43
N THR A 225 -2.16 -6.17 -23.97
CA THR A 225 -3.24 -6.27 -24.96
C THR A 225 -2.72 -6.40 -26.39
N LYS A 226 -1.43 -6.11 -26.60
CA LYS A 226 -0.79 -6.12 -27.92
C LYS A 226 0.23 -7.24 -28.12
N GLU A 227 0.85 -7.70 -27.04
CA GLU A 227 1.85 -8.75 -27.10
C GLU A 227 1.84 -9.58 -25.80
N ASP A 228 2.35 -10.81 -25.87
CA ASP A 228 2.52 -11.67 -24.70
C ASP A 228 3.61 -11.08 -23.78
N PRO A 229 3.30 -10.75 -22.53
CA PRO A 229 4.24 -10.10 -21.63
C PRO A 229 5.44 -11.00 -21.27
N VAL A 230 5.27 -12.32 -21.21
CA VAL A 230 6.36 -13.25 -20.89
C VAL A 230 7.36 -13.30 -22.04
N GLU A 231 6.87 -13.40 -23.28
CA GLU A 231 7.71 -13.39 -24.47
C GLU A 231 8.43 -12.05 -24.65
N ALA A 232 7.75 -10.93 -24.43
CA ALA A 232 8.36 -9.60 -24.49
C ALA A 232 9.48 -9.42 -23.44
N ILE A 233 9.25 -9.89 -22.21
CA ILE A 233 10.24 -9.86 -21.13
C ILE A 233 11.43 -10.77 -21.47
N ARG A 234 11.20 -11.99 -21.94
CA ARG A 234 12.27 -12.90 -22.37
C ARG A 234 13.09 -12.28 -23.50
N LYS A 235 12.45 -11.69 -24.49
CA LYS A 235 13.14 -10.97 -25.58
C LYS A 235 14.02 -9.84 -25.05
N ALA A 236 13.53 -9.03 -24.12
CA ALA A 236 14.27 -7.92 -23.52
C ALA A 236 15.45 -8.39 -22.65
N THR A 237 15.45 -9.65 -22.21
CA THR A 237 16.47 -10.25 -21.34
C THR A 237 17.31 -11.32 -22.07
N GLY A 238 17.36 -11.31 -23.41
CA GLY A 238 18.14 -12.26 -24.21
C GLY A 238 17.69 -13.72 -24.08
N GLY A 239 16.43 -13.97 -23.76
CA GLY A 239 15.83 -15.29 -23.59
C GLY A 239 15.85 -15.84 -22.15
N ALA A 240 16.60 -15.21 -21.24
CA ALA A 240 16.83 -15.75 -19.89
C ALA A 240 15.64 -15.54 -18.94
N GLY A 241 14.86 -14.48 -19.11
CA GLY A 241 13.90 -13.98 -18.12
C GLY A 241 14.55 -13.00 -17.12
N VAL A 242 13.72 -12.40 -16.24
CA VAL A 242 14.20 -11.41 -15.27
C VAL A 242 14.78 -12.05 -14.01
N ASP A 243 15.65 -11.32 -13.30
CA ASP A 243 16.14 -11.70 -11.97
C ASP A 243 15.01 -11.68 -10.95
N THR A 244 14.12 -10.70 -11.08
CA THR A 244 13.00 -10.51 -10.15
C THR A 244 11.71 -10.20 -10.91
N ALA A 245 10.64 -10.94 -10.65
CA ALA A 245 9.29 -10.56 -11.05
C ALA A 245 8.50 -10.12 -9.83
N ILE A 246 7.84 -8.96 -9.92
CA ILE A 246 6.96 -8.41 -8.88
C ILE A 246 5.52 -8.54 -9.34
N GLU A 247 4.71 -9.26 -8.56
CA GLU A 247 3.28 -9.37 -8.76
C GLU A 247 2.58 -8.33 -7.87
N ALA A 248 1.92 -7.34 -8.46
CA ALA A 248 1.28 -6.22 -7.77
C ALA A 248 -0.21 -6.02 -8.13
N LEU A 249 -0.85 -7.04 -8.69
CA LEU A 249 -2.26 -7.01 -9.06
C LEU A 249 -3.13 -7.94 -8.20
N GLY A 250 -2.66 -9.17 -7.95
CA GLY A 250 -3.37 -10.20 -7.21
C GLY A 250 -4.23 -11.10 -8.08
N SER A 251 -3.77 -11.45 -9.28
CA SER A 251 -4.50 -12.34 -10.18
C SER A 251 -3.72 -13.65 -10.43
N PRO A 252 -4.42 -14.79 -10.54
CA PRO A 252 -3.78 -16.05 -10.91
C PRO A 252 -2.98 -15.98 -12.23
N THR A 253 -3.48 -15.22 -13.19
CA THR A 253 -2.84 -15.03 -14.50
C THR A 253 -1.53 -14.26 -14.38
N THR A 254 -1.51 -13.15 -13.67
CA THR A 254 -0.28 -12.34 -13.47
C THR A 254 0.72 -13.06 -12.61
N PHE A 255 0.27 -13.83 -11.61
CA PHE A 255 1.16 -14.64 -10.79
C PHE A 255 1.85 -15.73 -11.64
N ALA A 256 1.09 -16.47 -12.46
CA ALA A 256 1.64 -17.45 -13.38
C ALA A 256 2.64 -16.83 -14.37
N ALA A 257 2.31 -15.65 -14.92
CA ALA A 257 3.21 -14.90 -15.79
C ALA A 257 4.50 -14.47 -15.08
N CYS A 258 4.43 -14.07 -13.81
CA CYS A 258 5.62 -13.78 -12.98
C CYS A 258 6.53 -15.02 -12.87
N VAL A 259 5.95 -16.20 -12.60
CA VAL A 259 6.72 -17.46 -12.56
C VAL A 259 7.40 -17.73 -13.89
N SER A 260 6.67 -17.57 -14.99
CA SER A 260 7.17 -17.85 -16.35
C SER A 260 8.21 -16.85 -16.83
N ALA A 261 8.09 -15.57 -16.45
CA ALA A 261 9.02 -14.51 -16.83
C ALA A 261 10.32 -14.51 -16.02
N THR A 262 10.35 -15.18 -14.87
CA THR A 262 11.52 -15.21 -13.97
C THR A 262 12.50 -16.30 -14.42
N ARG A 263 13.81 -15.96 -14.48
CA ARG A 263 14.87 -16.92 -14.80
C ARG A 263 15.07 -17.98 -13.70
N PRO A 264 15.73 -19.10 -13.97
CA PRO A 264 16.19 -20.00 -12.92
C PRO A 264 17.03 -19.26 -11.87
N GLY A 265 16.85 -19.58 -10.59
CA GLY A 265 17.49 -18.89 -9.45
C GLY A 265 16.93 -17.50 -9.14
N GLY A 266 15.94 -17.00 -9.92
CA GLY A 266 15.35 -15.69 -9.68
C GLY A 266 14.27 -15.69 -8.61
N THR A 267 13.74 -14.50 -8.31
CA THR A 267 12.75 -14.29 -7.24
C THR A 267 11.43 -13.77 -7.77
N ILE A 268 10.33 -14.38 -7.34
CA ILE A 268 8.96 -13.86 -7.51
C ILE A 268 8.55 -13.19 -6.19
N SER A 269 8.34 -11.88 -6.21
CA SER A 269 7.88 -11.10 -5.06
C SER A 269 6.40 -10.75 -5.24
N ASN A 270 5.52 -11.41 -4.46
CA ASN A 270 4.08 -11.20 -4.52
C ASN A 270 3.61 -10.27 -3.42
N ILE A 271 2.99 -9.16 -3.82
CA ILE A 271 2.32 -8.19 -2.95
C ILE A 271 0.86 -7.94 -3.37
N GLY A 272 0.43 -8.57 -4.46
CA GLY A 272 -0.96 -8.53 -4.91
C GLY A 272 -1.87 -9.32 -3.96
N TYR A 273 -3.10 -8.82 -3.78
CA TYR A 273 -4.13 -9.49 -2.99
C TYR A 273 -4.94 -10.44 -3.87
N HIS A 274 -4.74 -11.74 -3.69
CA HIS A 274 -5.49 -12.79 -4.39
C HIS A 274 -6.82 -13.02 -3.67
N GLY A 275 -7.86 -12.34 -4.14
CA GLY A 275 -9.20 -12.33 -3.51
C GLY A 275 -10.16 -13.39 -4.04
N ASP A 276 -9.80 -14.11 -5.12
CA ASP A 276 -10.69 -15.03 -5.81
C ASP A 276 -10.09 -16.44 -5.93
N GLY A 277 -10.98 -17.44 -5.82
CA GLY A 277 -10.63 -18.86 -5.98
C GLY A 277 -9.90 -19.45 -4.77
N ASP A 278 -9.78 -20.79 -4.77
CA ASP A 278 -9.17 -21.54 -3.67
C ASP A 278 -7.66 -21.80 -3.87
N THR A 279 -7.15 -21.56 -5.07
CA THR A 279 -5.77 -21.86 -5.46
C THR A 279 -5.15 -20.78 -6.33
N VAL A 280 -3.83 -20.64 -6.21
CA VAL A 280 -3.03 -19.84 -7.14
C VAL A 280 -2.16 -20.82 -7.95
N PRO A 281 -2.35 -20.95 -9.27
CA PRO A 281 -1.65 -21.95 -10.08
C PRO A 281 -0.19 -21.56 -10.29
N ILE A 282 0.70 -22.55 -10.19
CA ILE A 282 2.11 -22.43 -10.57
C ILE A 282 2.36 -23.22 -11.85
N PRO A 283 2.78 -22.60 -12.97
CA PRO A 283 3.11 -23.28 -14.20
C PRO A 283 4.25 -24.29 -14.00
N ARG A 284 3.96 -25.58 -14.03
CA ARG A 284 4.89 -26.64 -13.63
C ARG A 284 6.22 -26.63 -14.40
N LEU A 285 6.16 -26.42 -15.73
CA LEU A 285 7.37 -26.43 -16.57
C LEU A 285 8.21 -25.16 -16.35
N ASP A 286 7.60 -23.99 -16.30
CA ASP A 286 8.31 -22.73 -16.06
C ASP A 286 8.85 -22.65 -14.62
N TRP A 287 8.25 -23.37 -13.68
CA TRP A 287 8.79 -23.55 -12.33
C TRP A 287 9.95 -24.58 -12.29
N GLY A 288 10.33 -25.10 -13.47
CA GLY A 288 11.40 -26.10 -13.60
C GLY A 288 11.08 -27.41 -12.89
N VAL A 289 9.81 -27.85 -12.94
CA VAL A 289 9.26 -29.02 -12.22
C VAL A 289 9.60 -29.04 -10.72
N GLY A 290 9.79 -27.87 -10.12
CA GLY A 290 10.16 -27.71 -8.71
C GLY A 290 11.67 -27.67 -8.41
N MET A 291 12.53 -27.63 -9.45
CA MET A 291 13.99 -27.77 -9.32
C MET A 291 14.77 -26.63 -9.98
N SER A 292 14.15 -25.44 -10.15
CA SER A 292 14.78 -24.28 -10.83
C SER A 292 15.39 -23.24 -9.88
N ASP A 293 15.51 -23.56 -8.59
CA ASP A 293 16.02 -22.65 -7.55
C ASP A 293 15.26 -21.30 -7.46
N LYS A 294 14.06 -21.21 -8.05
CA LYS A 294 13.24 -20.01 -7.94
C LYS A 294 12.71 -19.85 -6.53
N THR A 295 12.75 -18.60 -6.03
CA THR A 295 12.16 -18.23 -4.74
C THR A 295 10.83 -17.53 -4.97
N ILE A 296 9.77 -17.96 -4.27
CA ILE A 296 8.49 -17.24 -4.19
C ILE A 296 8.39 -16.63 -2.79
N ARG A 297 8.23 -15.32 -2.73
CA ARG A 297 8.12 -14.58 -1.48
C ARG A 297 6.87 -13.71 -1.48
N THR A 298 6.08 -13.81 -0.43
CA THR A 298 4.85 -13.03 -0.26
C THR A 298 5.02 -11.98 0.83
N ALA A 299 4.39 -10.83 0.69
CA ALA A 299 4.43 -9.79 1.70
C ALA A 299 3.12 -9.03 1.81
N LEU A 300 2.79 -8.67 3.05
CA LEU A 300 1.99 -7.50 3.39
C LEU A 300 2.96 -6.43 3.90
N CYS A 301 2.73 -5.15 3.61
CA CYS A 301 3.70 -4.11 3.96
C CYS A 301 4.03 -4.11 5.47
N PRO A 302 5.30 -3.93 5.84
CA PRO A 302 5.66 -3.77 7.23
C PRO A 302 5.22 -2.40 7.74
N GLY A 303 4.66 -2.37 8.96
CA GLY A 303 4.24 -1.13 9.63
C GLY A 303 5.32 -0.50 10.48
N GLY A 304 4.89 0.49 11.27
CA GLY A 304 5.66 1.11 12.33
C GLY A 304 6.30 2.45 11.99
N SER A 305 6.60 3.20 13.05
CA SER A 305 7.11 4.57 12.96
C SER A 305 8.47 4.67 12.27
N GLU A 306 9.37 3.72 12.50
CA GLU A 306 10.70 3.70 11.88
C GLU A 306 10.61 3.53 10.35
N ARG A 307 9.76 2.60 9.89
CA ARG A 307 9.49 2.40 8.45
C ARG A 307 9.00 3.70 7.82
N MET A 308 8.01 4.34 8.43
CA MET A 308 7.44 5.60 7.95
C MET A 308 8.49 6.71 7.89
N GLY A 309 9.33 6.82 8.93
CA GLY A 309 10.42 7.80 8.97
C GLY A 309 11.43 7.64 7.85
N ARG A 310 11.80 6.40 7.49
CA ARG A 310 12.68 6.12 6.33
C ARG A 310 12.04 6.54 5.02
N LEU A 311 10.77 6.21 4.81
CA LEU A 311 10.05 6.54 3.58
C LEU A 311 9.90 8.07 3.42
N MET A 312 9.54 8.78 4.47
CA MET A 312 9.47 10.24 4.46
C MET A 312 10.83 10.88 4.15
N ARG A 313 11.96 10.30 4.62
CA ARG A 313 13.29 10.79 4.25
C ARG A 313 13.59 10.65 2.76
N LEU A 314 13.09 9.62 2.08
CA LEU A 314 13.26 9.46 0.62
C LEU A 314 12.55 10.57 -0.15
N ILE A 315 11.33 10.92 0.26
CA ILE A 315 10.58 12.03 -0.35
C ILE A 315 11.30 13.35 -0.07
N ARG A 316 11.64 13.65 1.18
CA ARG A 316 12.32 14.88 1.58
C ARG A 316 13.64 15.09 0.85
N ASN A 317 14.36 14.02 0.56
CA ASN A 317 15.64 14.06 -0.17
C ASN A 317 15.47 13.98 -1.70
N GLY A 318 14.24 14.14 -2.22
CA GLY A 318 13.97 14.17 -3.65
C GLY A 318 14.20 12.84 -4.39
N ARG A 319 14.20 11.70 -3.68
CA ARG A 319 14.40 10.38 -4.30
C ARG A 319 13.12 9.85 -4.95
N VAL A 320 11.98 10.34 -4.54
CA VAL A 320 10.67 10.05 -5.11
C VAL A 320 9.74 11.25 -4.88
N ASP A 321 8.93 11.58 -5.87
CA ASP A 321 7.80 12.51 -5.74
C ASP A 321 6.50 11.74 -5.93
N PRO A 322 5.86 11.29 -4.83
CA PRO A 322 4.64 10.50 -4.92
C PRO A 322 3.42 11.33 -5.33
N LEU A 323 3.45 12.67 -5.17
CA LEU A 323 2.34 13.55 -5.58
C LEU A 323 2.08 13.48 -7.08
N ALA A 324 3.06 13.03 -7.88
CA ALA A 324 2.86 12.76 -9.29
C ALA A 324 1.72 11.77 -9.58
N MET A 325 1.35 10.91 -8.61
CA MET A 325 0.21 9.99 -8.72
C MET A 325 -1.13 10.63 -8.36
N THR A 326 -1.14 11.82 -7.72
CA THR A 326 -2.38 12.52 -7.37
C THR A 326 -3.04 13.06 -8.61
N THR A 327 -4.03 12.37 -9.14
CA THR A 327 -4.78 12.81 -10.31
C THR A 327 -5.95 13.71 -9.95
N HIS A 328 -6.56 13.48 -8.79
CA HIS A 328 -7.76 14.19 -8.35
C HIS A 328 -7.67 14.57 -6.87
N ARG A 329 -8.28 15.71 -6.52
CA ARG A 329 -8.32 16.25 -5.16
C ARG A 329 -9.77 16.51 -4.77
N PHE A 330 -10.20 16.03 -3.62
CA PHE A 330 -11.53 16.19 -3.10
C PHE A 330 -11.50 16.70 -1.65
N LYS A 331 -12.53 17.45 -1.28
CA LYS A 331 -12.81 17.67 0.14
C LYS A 331 -13.46 16.42 0.73
N PHE A 332 -13.33 16.23 2.02
CA PHE A 332 -13.95 15.07 2.71
C PHE A 332 -15.47 14.98 2.47
N ALA A 333 -16.17 16.10 2.37
CA ALA A 333 -17.59 16.12 2.03
C ALA A 333 -17.93 15.42 0.70
N ASP A 334 -16.98 15.40 -0.23
CA ASP A 334 -17.14 14.83 -1.58
C ASP A 334 -16.53 13.41 -1.69
N ILE A 335 -16.15 12.79 -0.57
CA ILE A 335 -15.42 11.51 -0.54
C ILE A 335 -16.19 10.37 -1.25
N LYS A 336 -17.52 10.39 -1.23
CA LYS A 336 -18.35 9.40 -1.93
C LYS A 336 -18.15 9.48 -3.45
N CYS A 337 -18.05 10.69 -4.01
CA CYS A 337 -17.73 10.89 -5.42
C CYS A 337 -16.33 10.36 -5.74
N ALA A 338 -15.33 10.73 -4.93
CA ALA A 338 -13.96 10.23 -5.08
C ALA A 338 -13.88 8.70 -5.02
N PHE A 339 -14.65 8.08 -4.12
CA PHE A 339 -14.72 6.63 -3.98
C PHE A 339 -15.33 5.96 -5.22
N THR A 340 -16.43 6.49 -5.75
CA THR A 340 -17.05 5.99 -6.98
C THR A 340 -16.10 6.09 -8.16
N MET A 341 -15.43 7.24 -8.36
CA MET A 341 -14.42 7.39 -9.40
C MET A 341 -13.23 6.43 -9.21
N MET A 342 -12.86 6.12 -7.95
CA MET A 342 -11.83 5.12 -7.69
C MET A 342 -12.29 3.71 -8.05
N GLN A 343 -13.58 3.38 -7.94
CA GLN A 343 -14.14 2.10 -8.40
C GLN A 343 -14.15 1.99 -9.91
N THR A 344 -14.67 3.02 -10.60
CA THR A 344 -14.87 3.01 -12.06
C THR A 344 -13.60 3.27 -12.84
N LYS A 345 -12.59 3.90 -12.21
CA LYS A 345 -11.34 4.37 -12.86
C LYS A 345 -11.59 5.35 -14.01
N GLU A 346 -12.66 6.11 -13.94
CA GLU A 346 -12.98 7.15 -14.90
C GLU A 346 -11.98 8.33 -14.84
N ASP A 347 -11.98 9.14 -15.88
CA ASP A 347 -11.19 10.38 -16.01
C ASP A 347 -9.69 10.22 -15.67
N GLY A 348 -9.11 9.07 -16.03
CA GLY A 348 -7.69 8.81 -15.75
C GLY A 348 -7.35 8.68 -14.27
N MET A 349 -8.32 8.33 -13.42
CA MET A 349 -8.13 8.18 -11.99
C MET A 349 -7.01 7.19 -11.66
N ILE A 350 -5.93 7.68 -11.04
CA ILE A 350 -4.84 6.87 -10.46
C ILE A 350 -4.97 6.87 -8.95
N LYS A 351 -4.90 8.05 -8.31
CA LYS A 351 -5.01 8.16 -6.86
C LYS A 351 -5.74 9.46 -6.47
N PRO A 352 -6.93 9.35 -5.84
CA PRO A 352 -7.61 10.51 -5.27
C PRO A 352 -7.03 10.86 -3.91
N LEU A 353 -6.82 12.16 -3.69
CA LEU A 353 -6.42 12.72 -2.41
C LEU A 353 -7.63 13.42 -1.77
N ILE A 354 -7.86 13.13 -0.50
CA ILE A 354 -8.94 13.71 0.30
C ILE A 354 -8.33 14.67 1.31
N THR A 355 -8.81 15.91 1.34
CA THR A 355 -8.41 16.94 2.31
C THR A 355 -9.51 17.16 3.33
N PHE A 356 -9.10 17.33 4.59
CA PHE A 356 -9.95 17.64 5.72
C PHE A 356 -9.69 19.10 6.10
N GLY A 357 -10.72 19.92 5.98
CA GLY A 357 -10.64 21.36 6.17
C GLY A 357 -11.24 21.80 7.47
#